data_936643b6b7226c4249786a861bb6dec6
#
_entry.id   936643b6b7226c4249786a861bb6dec6
#
_cell.length_a   1.000
_cell.length_b   1.000
_cell.length_c   1.000
_cell.angle_alpha   90.00
_cell.angle_beta   90.00
_cell.angle_gamma   90.00
#
_symmetry.space_group_name_H-M   'P 1'
#
loop_
_entity.id
_entity.type
_entity.pdbx_description
1 polymer ?
#
loop_
_entity_poly.entity_id
_entity_poly.type
_entity_poly.pdbx_seq_one_letter_code
_entity_poly.pdbx_strand_id
1 'polypeptide(L)'
;RLKELKVQFEQSLTSLDAVHQLISVDGKTIRGNRGKNQKPVHIVTAYDGGHHLSLGQVAVEEKSNEIVAIPQLLRTIDIRKSIVTIDAMGTQTAIVDTIIKGKADYCLAVKGNQETLYDDIALYFSDVNL
;
A
#
# COMPACT_ATOMS: atom_id res chain seq x y z
N ARG A 1 0.96 20.95 -3.56
CA ARG A 1 1.54 20.12 -4.63
C ARG A 1 1.15 18.64 -4.54
N LEU A 2 1.22 18.04 -3.36
CA LEU A 2 0.74 16.67 -3.14
C LEU A 2 -0.77 16.52 -3.31
N LYS A 3 -1.55 17.53 -2.91
CA LYS A 3 -3.00 17.57 -3.13
C LYS A 3 -3.35 17.71 -4.61
N GLU A 4 -2.59 18.50 -5.36
CA GLU A 4 -2.78 18.69 -6.79
C GLU A 4 -2.42 17.42 -7.57
N LEU A 5 -1.32 16.76 -7.23
CA LEU A 5 -0.94 15.47 -7.79
C LEU A 5 -1.99 14.37 -7.51
N LYS A 6 -2.55 14.37 -6.31
CA LYS A 6 -3.64 13.45 -5.97
C LYS A 6 -4.87 13.71 -6.81
N VAL A 7 -5.29 14.97 -6.97
CA VAL A 7 -6.44 15.35 -7.81
C VAL A 7 -6.19 15.00 -9.27
N GLN A 8 -5.00 15.28 -9.81
CA GLN A 8 -4.64 14.90 -11.18
C GLN A 8 -4.65 13.38 -11.37
N PHE A 9 -4.13 12.64 -10.41
CA PHE A 9 -4.13 11.18 -10.43
C PHE A 9 -5.57 10.63 -10.37
N GLU A 10 -6.41 11.14 -9.49
CA GLU A 10 -7.82 10.77 -9.40
C GLU A 10 -8.59 11.12 -10.69
N GLN A 11 -8.31 12.27 -11.30
CA GLN A 11 -8.90 12.66 -12.59
C GLN A 11 -8.43 11.76 -13.74
N SER A 12 -7.17 11.37 -13.74
CA SER A 12 -6.62 10.42 -14.72
C SER A 12 -7.26 9.04 -14.58
N LEU A 13 -7.54 8.60 -13.37
CA LEU A 13 -8.23 7.35 -13.10
C LEU A 13 -9.69 7.36 -13.56
N THR A 14 -10.40 8.48 -13.43
CA THR A 14 -11.79 8.62 -13.89
C THR A 14 -11.91 8.71 -15.40
N SER A 15 -10.86 9.11 -16.11
CA SER A 15 -10.82 9.17 -17.58
C SER A 15 -10.50 7.84 -18.26
N LEU A 16 -10.02 6.85 -17.50
CA LEU A 16 -9.81 5.49 -17.97
C LEU A 16 -11.13 4.73 -17.83
N ASP A 17 -11.74 4.32 -18.91
CA ASP A 17 -13.00 3.55 -18.99
C ASP A 17 -12.96 2.18 -18.28
N ALA A 18 -11.84 1.79 -17.73
CA ALA A 18 -11.70 0.63 -16.88
C ALA A 18 -11.81 1.09 -15.43
N VAL A 19 -12.83 0.68 -14.73
CA VAL A 19 -12.99 0.85 -13.30
C VAL A 19 -11.85 0.09 -12.61
N HIS A 20 -10.69 0.75 -12.45
CA HIS A 20 -9.62 0.22 -11.64
C HIS A 20 -10.03 0.36 -10.17
N GLN A 21 -10.24 -0.78 -9.54
CA GLN A 21 -10.46 -0.84 -8.11
C GLN A 21 -9.21 -0.34 -7.38
N LEU A 22 -9.38 0.58 -6.45
CA LEU A 22 -8.30 1.08 -5.61
C LEU A 22 -8.28 0.28 -4.32
N ILE A 23 -7.22 -0.49 -4.10
CA ILE A 23 -7.02 -1.29 -2.89
C ILE A 23 -5.93 -0.63 -2.05
N SER A 24 -6.31 -0.19 -0.86
CA SER A 24 -5.37 0.35 0.12
C SER A 24 -4.99 -0.74 1.12
N VAL A 25 -3.70 -0.93 1.33
CA VAL A 25 -3.17 -1.83 2.37
C VAL A 25 -2.56 -1.01 3.49
N ASP A 26 -3.05 -1.21 4.70
CA ASP A 26 -2.61 -0.46 5.87
C ASP A 26 -2.52 -1.37 7.10
N GLY A 27 -1.53 -1.12 7.93
CA GLY A 27 -1.33 -1.79 9.20
C GLY A 27 -1.76 -0.90 10.37
N LYS A 28 -2.54 -1.46 11.29
CA LYS A 28 -2.97 -0.78 12.51
C LYS A 28 -2.64 -1.58 13.75
N THR A 29 -2.17 -0.88 14.78
CA THR A 29 -1.98 -1.45 16.10
C THR A 29 -3.22 -1.24 16.95
N ILE A 30 -3.85 -2.32 17.39
CA ILE A 30 -4.98 -2.26 18.31
C ILE A 30 -4.43 -2.18 19.74
N ARG A 31 -4.62 -1.03 20.38
CA ARG A 31 -4.16 -0.76 21.75
C ARG A 31 -5.24 -1.02 22.82
N GLY A 32 -6.39 -1.55 22.45
CA GLY A 32 -7.61 -1.59 23.29
C GLY A 32 -7.67 -2.68 24.37
N ASN A 33 -6.76 -3.66 24.38
CA ASN A 33 -6.74 -4.72 25.39
C ASN A 33 -5.79 -4.35 26.53
N ARG A 34 -6.27 -3.58 27.50
CA ARG A 34 -5.55 -3.19 28.71
C ARG A 34 -5.55 -4.28 29.79
N GLY A 35 -5.38 -5.53 29.44
CA GLY A 35 -4.99 -6.56 30.40
C GLY A 35 -3.50 -6.45 30.68
N LYS A 36 -3.09 -6.54 31.93
CA LYS A 36 -1.70 -6.35 32.41
C LYS A 36 -0.63 -7.24 31.73
N ASN A 37 -1.01 -8.17 30.84
CA ASN A 37 -0.11 -9.13 30.17
C ASN A 37 -0.44 -9.37 28.68
N GLN A 38 -1.21 -8.52 27.99
CA GLN A 38 -1.52 -8.73 26.59
C GLN A 38 -0.66 -7.84 25.70
N LYS A 39 0.06 -8.48 24.77
CA LYS A 39 0.81 -7.76 23.72
C LYS A 39 -0.18 -7.06 22.77
N PRO A 40 0.17 -5.87 22.26
CA PRO A 40 -0.65 -5.20 21.25
C PRO A 40 -0.77 -6.08 19.98
N VAL A 41 -1.96 -6.14 19.40
CA VAL A 41 -2.19 -6.86 18.16
C VAL A 41 -2.05 -5.89 17.00
N HIS A 42 -1.28 -6.26 16.00
CA HIS A 42 -1.18 -5.54 14.73
C HIS A 42 -2.06 -6.21 13.69
N ILE A 43 -2.85 -5.43 12.97
CA ILE A 43 -3.71 -5.93 11.90
C ILE A 43 -3.35 -5.23 10.61
N VAL A 44 -3.08 -6.02 9.58
CA VAL A 44 -2.93 -5.55 8.20
C VAL A 44 -4.25 -5.77 7.48
N THR A 45 -4.79 -4.72 6.90
CA THR A 45 -6.09 -4.73 6.20
C THR A 45 -5.92 -4.28 4.75
N ALA A 46 -6.53 -5.02 3.83
CA ALA A 46 -6.73 -4.59 2.46
C ALA A 46 -8.16 -4.04 2.32
N TYR A 47 -8.26 -2.79 1.89
CA TYR A 47 -9.50 -2.02 1.85
C TYR A 47 -9.79 -1.53 0.45
N ASP A 48 -11.02 -1.78 -0.03
CA ASP A 48 -11.51 -1.22 -1.28
C ASP A 48 -12.08 0.18 -1.03
N GLY A 49 -11.36 1.20 -1.49
CA GLY A 49 -11.75 2.59 -1.31
C GLY A 49 -12.99 3.01 -2.11
N GLY A 50 -13.26 2.35 -3.23
CA GLY A 50 -14.42 2.65 -4.07
C GLY A 50 -15.73 2.13 -3.52
N HIS A 51 -15.71 0.94 -2.94
CA HIS A 51 -16.89 0.28 -2.38
C HIS A 51 -16.97 0.36 -0.86
N HIS A 52 -16.00 0.98 -0.20
CA HIS A 52 -15.91 1.07 1.27
C HIS A 52 -15.96 -0.29 1.99
N LEU A 53 -15.29 -1.28 1.43
CA LEU A 53 -15.28 -2.65 1.93
C LEU A 53 -13.89 -3.10 2.35
N SER A 54 -13.80 -3.79 3.48
CA SER A 54 -12.63 -4.58 3.82
C SER A 54 -12.63 -5.86 3.00
N LEU A 55 -11.59 -6.05 2.19
CA LEU A 55 -11.44 -7.24 1.34
C LEU A 55 -10.80 -8.42 2.07
N GLY A 56 -10.03 -8.12 3.09
CA GLY A 56 -9.35 -9.10 3.91
C GLY A 56 -8.47 -8.44 4.95
N GLN A 57 -8.14 -9.20 5.97
CA GLN A 57 -7.23 -8.74 7.02
C GLN A 57 -6.47 -9.91 7.62
N VAL A 58 -5.29 -9.61 8.14
CA VAL A 58 -4.45 -10.58 8.81
C VAL A 58 -3.87 -9.96 10.08
N ALA A 59 -3.92 -10.72 11.18
CA ALA A 59 -3.28 -10.31 12.42
C ALA A 59 -1.82 -10.77 12.43
N VAL A 60 -0.92 -9.90 12.88
CA VAL A 60 0.49 -10.18 13.05
C VAL A 60 0.92 -9.87 14.48
N GLU A 61 1.84 -10.67 15.01
CA GLU A 61 2.29 -10.50 16.38
C GLU A 61 3.17 -9.26 16.60
N GLU A 62 3.93 -8.90 15.58
CA GLU A 62 4.85 -7.77 15.61
C GLU A 62 4.72 -6.92 14.34
N LYS A 63 4.93 -5.62 14.50
CA LYS A 63 4.87 -4.68 13.37
C LYS A 63 5.86 -5.02 12.25
N SER A 64 7.03 -5.57 12.58
CA SER A 64 8.03 -6.02 11.61
C SER A 64 7.52 -7.16 10.70
N ASN A 65 6.50 -7.89 11.12
CA ASN A 65 5.91 -8.99 10.36
C ASN A 65 4.90 -8.51 9.30
N GLU A 66 4.55 -7.24 9.25
CA GLU A 66 3.66 -6.67 8.23
C GLU A 66 4.21 -6.89 6.82
N ILE A 67 5.51 -6.74 6.62
CA ILE A 67 6.18 -6.94 5.32
C ILE A 67 5.96 -8.36 4.78
N VAL A 68 5.96 -9.35 5.66
CA VAL A 68 5.70 -10.75 5.28
C VAL A 68 4.21 -11.03 5.12
N ALA A 69 3.38 -10.39 5.93
CA ALA A 69 1.93 -10.58 5.92
C ALA A 69 1.24 -9.97 4.69
N ILE A 70 1.74 -8.85 4.18
CA ILE A 70 1.14 -8.16 3.03
C ILE A 70 1.09 -9.06 1.78
N PRO A 71 2.17 -9.72 1.34
CA PRO A 71 2.09 -10.64 0.21
C PRO A 71 1.11 -11.77 0.43
N GLN A 72 1.04 -12.32 1.63
CA GLN A 72 0.10 -13.39 1.97
C GLN A 72 -1.35 -12.91 1.85
N LEU A 73 -1.64 -11.73 2.40
CA LEU A 73 -2.96 -11.11 2.31
C LEU A 73 -3.36 -10.85 0.85
N LEU A 74 -2.47 -10.29 0.05
CA LEU A 74 -2.74 -9.98 -1.37
C LEU A 74 -3.03 -11.24 -2.20
N ARG A 75 -2.44 -12.39 -1.85
CA ARG A 75 -2.72 -13.67 -2.53
C ARG A 75 -4.10 -14.25 -2.21
N THR A 76 -4.71 -13.83 -1.11
CA THR A 76 -6.04 -14.32 -0.70
C THR A 76 -7.19 -13.56 -1.34
N ILE A 77 -6.93 -12.45 -2.01
CA ILE A 77 -7.92 -11.59 -2.65
C ILE A 77 -7.66 -11.47 -4.15
N ASP A 78 -8.70 -11.20 -4.92
CA ASP A 78 -8.56 -10.93 -6.35
C ASP A 78 -8.20 -9.45 -6.56
N ILE A 79 -6.93 -9.20 -6.90
CA ILE A 79 -6.41 -7.86 -7.15
C ILE A 79 -6.28 -7.51 -8.63
N ARG A 80 -6.74 -8.37 -9.53
CA ARG A 80 -6.64 -8.16 -10.99
C ARG A 80 -7.28 -6.83 -11.38
N LYS A 81 -6.61 -6.09 -12.25
CA LYS A 81 -7.06 -4.77 -12.73
C LYS A 81 -7.27 -3.74 -11.61
N SER A 82 -6.64 -3.94 -10.48
CA SER A 82 -6.65 -2.99 -9.36
C SER A 82 -5.36 -2.20 -9.31
N ILE A 83 -5.40 -1.08 -8.59
CA ILE A 83 -4.22 -0.34 -8.17
C ILE A 83 -4.07 -0.55 -6.67
N VAL A 84 -2.95 -1.14 -6.25
CA VAL A 84 -2.65 -1.38 -4.84
C VAL A 84 -1.79 -0.25 -4.30
N THR A 85 -2.25 0.40 -3.24
CA THR A 85 -1.51 1.46 -2.56
C THR A 85 -1.03 0.98 -1.20
N ILE A 86 0.23 1.20 -0.91
CA ILE A 86 0.86 0.83 0.36
C ILE A 86 1.80 1.96 0.78
N ASP A 87 1.97 2.16 2.09
CA ASP A 87 2.90 3.15 2.63
C ASP A 87 4.38 2.74 2.40
N ALA A 88 5.30 3.60 2.84
CA ALA A 88 6.73 3.41 2.58
C ALA A 88 7.31 2.11 3.20
N MET A 89 6.74 1.57 4.27
CA MET A 89 7.16 0.29 4.82
C MET A 89 6.89 -0.88 3.88
N GLY A 90 5.81 -0.79 3.09
CA GLY A 90 5.44 -1.80 2.10
C GLY A 90 6.16 -1.67 0.77
N THR A 91 7.08 -0.72 0.60
CA THR A 91 7.87 -0.55 -0.61
C THR A 91 9.03 -1.55 -0.63
N GLN A 92 8.69 -2.80 -0.88
CA GLN A 92 9.60 -3.95 -0.90
C GLN A 92 9.44 -4.75 -2.18
N THR A 93 10.54 -5.27 -2.70
CA THR A 93 10.55 -6.04 -3.97
C THR A 93 9.57 -7.21 -3.95
N ALA A 94 9.52 -7.98 -2.86
CA ALA A 94 8.62 -9.12 -2.74
C ALA A 94 7.13 -8.73 -2.81
N ILE A 95 6.78 -7.56 -2.31
CA ILE A 95 5.42 -7.02 -2.37
C ILE A 95 5.09 -6.60 -3.79
N VAL A 96 5.98 -5.87 -4.45
CA VAL A 96 5.84 -5.48 -5.86
C VAL A 96 5.66 -6.70 -6.76
N ASP A 97 6.49 -7.72 -6.59
CA ASP A 97 6.40 -8.97 -7.36
C ASP A 97 5.04 -9.66 -7.15
N THR A 98 4.54 -9.66 -5.93
CA THR A 98 3.22 -10.24 -5.64
C THR A 98 2.10 -9.47 -6.33
N ILE A 99 2.15 -8.15 -6.35
CA ILE A 99 1.16 -7.30 -7.03
C ILE A 99 1.19 -7.53 -8.54
N ILE A 100 2.37 -7.56 -9.14
CA ILE A 100 2.54 -7.80 -10.59
C ILE A 100 2.05 -9.20 -10.98
N LYS A 101 2.40 -10.22 -10.21
CA LYS A 101 1.91 -11.59 -10.42
C LYS A 101 0.40 -11.70 -10.29
N GLY A 102 -0.21 -10.87 -9.45
CA GLY A 102 -1.66 -10.74 -9.31
C GLY A 102 -2.32 -9.95 -10.43
N LYS A 103 -1.57 -9.49 -11.43
CA LYS A 103 -2.04 -8.66 -12.56
C LYS A 103 -2.69 -7.36 -12.11
N ALA A 104 -2.10 -6.73 -11.12
CA ALA A 104 -2.46 -5.41 -10.61
C ALA A 104 -1.33 -4.41 -10.84
N ASP A 105 -1.67 -3.14 -10.74
CA ASP A 105 -0.73 -2.03 -10.68
C ASP A 105 -0.49 -1.61 -9.23
N TYR A 106 0.52 -0.80 -8.99
CA TYR A 106 0.84 -0.33 -7.65
C TYR A 106 1.15 1.16 -7.62
N CYS A 107 0.86 1.76 -6.48
CA CYS A 107 1.30 3.10 -6.11
C CYS A 107 1.90 3.03 -4.70
N LEU A 108 3.20 3.05 -4.61
CA LEU A 108 3.94 2.88 -3.36
C LEU A 108 4.60 4.18 -2.94
N ALA A 109 4.55 4.48 -1.65
CA ALA A 109 5.25 5.63 -1.10
C ALA A 109 6.75 5.31 -0.92
N VAL A 110 7.60 6.22 -1.33
CA VAL A 110 9.06 6.15 -1.12
C VAL A 110 9.46 7.21 -0.11
N LYS A 111 10.18 6.80 0.92
CA LYS A 111 10.72 7.67 1.97
C LYS A 111 12.18 7.34 2.23
N GLY A 112 12.80 8.02 3.18
CA GLY A 112 14.20 7.84 3.56
C GLY A 112 14.57 6.45 4.08
N ASN A 113 13.60 5.57 4.37
CA ASN A 113 13.88 4.15 4.67
C ASN A 113 14.34 3.35 3.43
N GLN A 114 14.15 3.90 2.24
CA GLN A 114 14.67 3.42 0.95
C GLN A 114 15.60 4.48 0.38
N GLU A 115 16.72 4.73 1.05
CA GLU A 115 17.59 5.88 0.83
C GLU A 115 18.06 5.99 -0.63
N THR A 116 18.62 4.94 -1.18
CA THR A 116 19.14 4.94 -2.57
C THR A 116 18.02 5.22 -3.58
N LEU A 117 16.89 4.55 -3.45
CA LEU A 117 15.75 4.76 -4.34
C LEU A 117 15.17 6.17 -4.18
N TYR A 118 15.09 6.66 -2.95
CA TYR A 118 14.63 8.01 -2.66
C TYR A 118 15.53 9.08 -3.29
N ASP A 119 16.84 8.92 -3.16
CA ASP A 119 17.82 9.85 -3.70
C ASP A 119 17.82 9.84 -5.23
N ASP A 120 17.72 8.67 -5.86
CA ASP A 120 17.63 8.53 -7.32
C ASP A 120 16.38 9.23 -7.87
N ILE A 121 15.23 9.06 -7.22
CA ILE A 121 13.98 9.72 -7.59
C ILE A 121 14.10 11.24 -7.38
N ALA A 122 14.64 11.69 -6.25
CA ALA A 122 14.83 13.09 -5.96
C ALA A 122 15.77 13.76 -6.99
N LEU A 123 16.86 13.09 -7.37
CA LEU A 123 17.78 13.55 -8.39
C LEU A 123 17.09 13.67 -9.75
N TYR A 124 16.33 12.66 -10.15
CA TYR A 124 15.57 12.68 -11.41
C TYR A 124 14.65 13.90 -11.49
N PHE A 125 13.89 14.20 -10.42
CA PHE A 125 12.98 15.34 -10.40
C PHE A 125 13.68 16.69 -10.24
N SER A 126 14.90 16.74 -9.72
CA SER A 126 15.69 17.97 -9.66
C SER A 126 16.29 18.37 -11.01
N ASP A 127 16.63 17.40 -11.85
CA ASP A 127 17.21 17.62 -13.18
C ASP A 127 16.18 17.93 -14.27
N VAL A 128 14.93 17.57 -14.03
CA VAL A 128 13.83 17.88 -14.95
C VAL A 128 13.36 19.31 -14.68
N ASN A 129 13.81 20.25 -15.49
CA ASN A 129 13.21 21.59 -15.57
C ASN A 129 11.81 21.48 -16.18
N LEU A 130 10.86 21.20 -15.32
CA LEU A 130 9.43 21.22 -15.65
C LEU A 130 8.90 22.64 -15.56
#